data_bc889810d635181af64e1e055b6f3320
#
_entry.id   bc889810d635181af64e1e055b6f3320
#
_cell.length_a   1.000
_cell.length_b   1.000
_cell.length_c   1.000
_cell.angle_alpha   90.00
_cell.angle_beta   90.00
_cell.angle_gamma   90.00
#
_symmetry.space_group_name_H-M   'P 1'
#
loop_
_entity.id
_entity.type
_entity.pdbx_description
1 polymer ?
#
loop_
_entity_poly.entity_id
_entity_poly.type
_entity_poly.pdbx_seq_one_letter_code
_entity_poly.pdbx_strand_id
1 'polypeptide(L)' 'IIIYANDRMGLLLEITKVFTELKIDVKSMNIRTSKQGIATINVGFAICGVEALHEVTKKIRQIEGIKDIQRTQA' A
#
# COMPACT_ATOMS: atom_id res chain seq x y z
N ILE A 1 6.80 -1.35 1.95
CA ILE A 1 5.73 -2.06 2.67
C ILE A 1 5.06 -3.09 1.78
N ILE A 2 4.46 -4.08 2.39
CA ILE A 2 3.64 -5.08 1.71
C ILE A 2 2.21 -4.94 2.19
N ILE A 3 1.29 -4.77 1.27
CA ILE A 3 -0.13 -4.61 1.58
C ILE A 3 -0.88 -5.87 1.16
N TYR A 4 -1.63 -6.44 2.08
CA TYR A 4 -2.50 -7.59 1.80
C TYR A 4 -3.94 -7.10 1.81
N ALA A 5 -4.64 -7.36 0.72
CA ALA A 5 -5.99 -6.83 0.56
C ALA A 5 -6.86 -7.76 -0.28
N ASN A 6 -8.18 -7.58 -0.19
CA ASN A 6 -9.08 -8.22 -1.14
C ASN A 6 -8.92 -7.55 -2.50
N ASP A 7 -8.70 -8.36 -3.54
CA ASP A 7 -8.61 -7.84 -4.89
C ASP A 7 -9.98 -7.34 -5.34
N ARG A 8 -10.05 -6.08 -5.71
CA ARG A 8 -11.28 -5.47 -6.19
C ARG A 8 -10.97 -4.35 -7.17
N MET A 9 -11.97 -4.01 -7.96
CA MET A 9 -11.83 -2.92 -8.91
C MET A 9 -11.52 -1.61 -8.18
N GLY A 10 -10.54 -0.88 -8.68
CA GLY A 10 -10.17 0.42 -8.13
C GLY A 10 -9.24 0.37 -6.93
N LEU A 11 -8.91 -0.84 -6.41
CA LEU A 11 -8.05 -0.96 -5.24
C LEU A 11 -6.69 -0.27 -5.46
N LEU A 12 -6.05 -0.57 -6.56
CA LEU A 12 -4.73 0.00 -6.85
C LEU A 12 -4.80 1.52 -6.98
N LEU A 13 -5.86 2.02 -7.58
CA LEU A 13 -6.05 3.46 -7.75
C LEU A 13 -6.17 4.15 -6.39
N GLU A 14 -6.91 3.57 -5.47
CA GLU A 14 -7.05 4.13 -4.12
C GLU A 14 -5.74 4.13 -3.37
N ILE A 15 -4.94 3.06 -3.51
CA ILE A 15 -3.64 2.97 -2.86
C ILE A 15 -2.69 4.02 -3.42
N THR A 16 -2.61 4.16 -4.74
CA THR A 16 -1.74 5.16 -5.35
C THR A 16 -2.17 6.57 -5.00
N LYS A 17 -3.46 6.80 -4.85
CA LYS A 17 -4.00 8.09 -4.45
C LYS A 17 -3.49 8.50 -3.07
N VAL A 18 -3.39 7.57 -2.13
CA VAL A 18 -2.86 7.83 -0.80
C VAL A 18 -1.42 8.37 -0.90
N PHE A 19 -0.58 7.70 -1.68
CA PHE A 19 0.81 8.13 -1.85
C PHE A 19 0.89 9.51 -2.50
N THR A 20 0.03 9.77 -3.48
CA THR A 20 -0.01 11.06 -4.15
C THR A 20 -0.44 12.18 -3.20
N GLU A 21 -1.45 11.94 -2.38
CA GLU A 21 -1.93 12.92 -1.42
C GLU A 21 -0.88 13.27 -0.38
N LEU A 22 -0.09 12.29 0.03
CA LEU A 22 0.98 12.49 1.01
C LEU A 22 2.28 12.95 0.37
N LYS A 23 2.29 13.11 -0.95
CA LYS A 23 3.46 13.56 -1.73
C LYS A 23 4.65 12.63 -1.53
N ILE A 24 4.39 11.34 -1.49
CA ILE A 24 5.41 10.32 -1.34
C ILE A 24 5.79 9.80 -2.73
N ASP A 25 7.08 9.77 -3.00
CA ASP A 25 7.60 9.31 -4.28
C ASP A 25 7.72 7.78 -4.25
N VAL A 26 6.84 7.10 -4.97
CA VAL A 26 6.87 5.64 -5.08
C VAL A 26 7.96 5.25 -6.07
N LYS A 27 8.89 4.41 -5.63
CA LYS A 27 10.02 3.95 -6.44
C LYS A 27 9.73 2.65 -7.17
N SER A 28 8.94 1.78 -6.56
CA SER A 28 8.59 0.50 -7.17
C SER A 28 7.24 0.03 -6.65
N MET A 29 6.54 -0.76 -7.47
CA MET A 29 5.27 -1.34 -7.08
C MET A 29 5.07 -2.65 -7.83
N ASN A 30 4.82 -3.73 -7.07
CA ASN A 30 4.53 -5.04 -7.62
C ASN A 30 3.23 -5.55 -7.04
N ILE A 31 2.40 -6.15 -7.88
CA ILE A 31 1.11 -6.69 -7.47
C ILE A 31 1.05 -8.15 -7.86
N ARG A 32 0.60 -8.98 -6.93
CA ARG A 32 0.28 -10.38 -7.20
C ARG A 32 -1.12 -10.66 -6.69
N THR A 33 -1.90 -11.34 -7.47
CA THR A 33 -3.26 -11.72 -7.09
C THR A 33 -3.32 -13.24 -6.98
N SER A 34 -3.81 -13.75 -5.85
CA SER A 34 -3.98 -15.19 -5.66
C SER A 34 -5.29 -15.67 -6.26
N LYS A 35 -5.44 -17.00 -6.34
CA LYS A 35 -6.68 -17.60 -6.84
C LYS A 35 -7.85 -17.34 -5.90
N GLN A 36 -7.58 -17.07 -4.64
CA GLN A 36 -8.62 -16.76 -3.67
C GLN A 36 -9.03 -15.28 -3.67
N GLY A 37 -8.50 -14.49 -4.58
CA GLY A 37 -8.84 -13.09 -4.67
C GLY A 37 -8.13 -12.20 -3.67
N ILE A 38 -6.96 -12.64 -3.19
CA ILE A 38 -6.13 -11.83 -2.30
C ILE A 38 -5.03 -11.16 -3.12
N ALA A 39 -4.96 -9.84 -3.02
CA ALA A 39 -3.92 -9.07 -3.67
C ALA A 39 -2.79 -8.82 -2.68
N THR A 40 -1.57 -9.09 -3.12
CA THR A 40 -0.36 -8.77 -2.37
C THR A 40 0.36 -7.67 -3.12
N ILE A 41 0.46 -6.50 -2.53
CA ILE A 41 1.02 -5.32 -3.18
C ILE A 41 2.28 -4.91 -2.44
N ASN A 42 3.40 -5.00 -3.14
CA ASN A 42 4.70 -4.63 -2.58
C ASN A 42 5.05 -3.24 -3.09
N VAL A 43 5.16 -2.28 -2.18
CA VAL A 43 5.42 -0.88 -2.54
C VAL A 43 6.75 -0.45 -1.93
N GLY A 44 7.68 -0.03 -2.78
CA GLY A 44 8.93 0.57 -2.36
C GLY A 44 8.88 2.09 -2.54
N PHE A 45 9.25 2.81 -1.50
CA PHE A 45 9.23 4.27 -1.54
C PHE A 45 10.25 4.84 -0.56
N ALA A 46 10.63 6.10 -0.80
CA ALA A 46 11.53 6.83 0.09
C ALA A 46 10.72 7.76 0.97
N ILE A 47 10.98 7.73 2.27
CA ILE A 47 10.32 8.61 3.24
C ILE A 47 11.36 9.24 4.16
N CYS A 48 11.01 10.38 4.72
CA CYS A 48 11.84 11.08 5.71
C CYS A 48 11.24 10.89 7.10
N GLY A 49 11.51 9.73 7.72
CA GLY A 49 11.13 9.51 9.09
C GLY A 49 9.94 8.58 9.28
N VAL A 50 9.79 8.15 10.53
CA VAL A 50 8.78 7.17 10.95
C VAL A 50 7.37 7.76 10.89
N GLU A 51 7.24 9.06 11.12
CA GLU A 51 5.93 9.71 11.10
C GLU A 51 5.26 9.62 9.75
N ALA A 52 6.04 9.78 8.67
CA ALA A 52 5.50 9.64 7.32
C ALA A 52 5.00 8.21 7.08
N LEU A 53 5.73 7.21 7.58
CA LEU A 53 5.32 5.82 7.47
C LEU A 53 4.02 5.55 8.22
N HIS A 54 3.86 6.12 9.41
CA HIS A 54 2.61 6.00 10.17
C HIS A 54 1.43 6.60 9.43
N GLU A 55 1.62 7.76 8.80
CA GLU A 55 0.57 8.40 8.02
C GLU A 55 0.14 7.53 6.85
N VAL A 56 1.10 6.96 6.13
CA VAL A 56 0.83 6.08 5.00
C VAL A 56 0.02 4.87 5.44
N THR A 57 0.50 4.16 6.46
CA THR A 57 -0.18 2.95 6.94
C THR A 57 -1.57 3.26 7.46
N LYS A 58 -1.72 4.35 8.19
CA LYS A 58 -3.01 4.76 8.73
C LYS A 58 -4.03 5.02 7.61
N LYS A 59 -3.61 5.75 6.57
CA LYS A 59 -4.51 6.07 5.47
C LYS A 59 -4.84 4.84 4.63
N ILE A 60 -3.88 3.97 4.39
CA ILE A 60 -4.12 2.75 3.63
C ILE A 60 -5.07 1.83 4.39
N ARG A 61 -4.96 1.74 5.71
CA ARG A 61 -5.87 0.91 6.52
C ARG A 61 -7.32 1.39 6.44
N GLN A 62 -7.56 2.64 6.08
CA GLN A 62 -8.91 3.16 5.90
C GLN A 62 -9.54 2.74 4.57
N ILE A 63 -8.77 2.20 3.66
CA ILE A 63 -9.27 1.73 2.37
C ILE A 63 -10.03 0.42 2.58
N GLU A 64 -11.23 0.34 2.01
CA GLU A 64 -12.05 -0.86 2.12
C GLU A 64 -11.36 -2.05 1.47
N GLY A 65 -11.32 -3.17 2.17
CA GLY A 65 -10.73 -4.39 1.67
C GLY A 65 -9.29 -4.64 2.11
N ILE A 66 -8.65 -3.68 2.76
CA ILE A 66 -7.30 -3.87 3.27
C ILE A 66 -7.32 -4.82 4.47
N LYS A 67 -6.53 -5.90 4.38
CA LYS A 67 -6.46 -6.90 5.45
C LYS A 67 -5.28 -6.69 6.37
N ASP A 68 -4.12 -6.39 5.82
CA ASP A 68 -2.91 -6.22 6.62
C ASP A 68 -1.88 -5.40 5.87
N ILE A 69 -0.99 -4.78 6.62
CA ILE A 69 0.13 -4.02 6.07
C ILE A 69 1.37 -4.41 6.86
N GLN A 70 2.40 -4.89 6.16
CA GLN A 70 3.65 -5.27 6.78
C GLN A 70 4.78 -4.36 6.31
N ARG A 71 5.66 -4.02 7.24
CA ARG A 71 6.86 -3.26 6.92
C ARG A 71 7.94 -4.24 6.50
N THR A 72 8.63 -3.92 5.41
CA THR A 72 9.81 -4.68 5.00
C THR A 72 11.00 -3.76 5.02
N GLN A 73 12.15 -4.32 5.34
CA GLN A 73 13.41 -3.60 5.20
C GLN A 73 13.98 -3.91 3.84
N ALA A 74 14.30 -2.86 3.12
CA ALA A 74 14.94 -3.02 1.82
C ALA A 74 16.40 -3.40 1.99
#